data_b744265b8447c6c2dcfe440056ed8c4b
#
_entry.id   b744265b8447c6c2dcfe440056ed8c4b
#
_cell.length_a   1.000
_cell.length_b   1.000
_cell.length_c   1.000
_cell.angle_alpha   90.00
_cell.angle_beta   90.00
_cell.angle_gamma   90.00
#
_symmetry.space_group_name_H-M   'P 1'
#
loop_
_entity.id
_entity.type
_entity.pdbx_description
1 polymer ?
#
loop_
_entity_poly.entity_id
_entity_poly.type
_entity_poly.pdbx_seq_one_letter_code
_entity_poly.pdbx_strand_id
1 'polypeptide(L)'
;MKTITRKTMLYQTGVEYGDYTMNHVQGCAHGCKFPCYAFLMKKRFGQIKDYEEWLEPCLVSNTLELLDREIPRLRDKIQSVQLCFTTDPFMNGYPEVGAMSIAAIRKLNNAGIRCTTLTKGILPLELAQLSPENEHGITLISLDESYREKMEPGASPYADRLAALRALHDAGCRTWVSIEPYLSLIHI
;
A
#
# COMPACT_ATOMS: atom_id res chain seq x y z
N MET A 1 -11.49 13.49 -3.09
CA MET A 1 -10.55 12.72 -3.94
C MET A 1 -11.21 12.37 -5.27
N LYS A 2 -10.44 12.37 -6.41
CA LYS A 2 -10.94 11.90 -7.71
C LYS A 2 -11.21 10.39 -7.67
N THR A 3 -12.14 9.90 -8.48
CA THR A 3 -12.45 8.46 -8.57
C THR A 3 -12.36 7.97 -10.01
N ILE A 4 -12.01 6.70 -10.14
CA ILE A 4 -12.01 5.95 -11.40
C ILE A 4 -12.71 4.60 -11.19
N THR A 5 -13.04 3.91 -12.27
CA THR A 5 -13.53 2.53 -12.24
C THR A 5 -12.56 1.61 -12.97
N ARG A 6 -12.57 0.32 -12.62
CA ARG A 6 -11.79 -0.72 -13.28
C ARG A 6 -12.65 -1.91 -13.67
N LYS A 7 -12.11 -2.80 -14.51
CA LYS A 7 -12.77 -4.05 -14.92
C LYS A 7 -12.44 -5.21 -13.99
N THR A 8 -11.24 -5.20 -13.42
CA THR A 8 -10.70 -6.24 -12.52
C THR A 8 -9.93 -5.58 -11.38
N MET A 9 -9.83 -6.26 -10.23
CA MET A 9 -9.13 -5.78 -9.04
C MET A 9 -7.98 -6.70 -8.64
N LEU A 10 -8.16 -8.02 -8.71
CA LEU A 10 -7.17 -9.00 -8.31
C LEU A 10 -6.32 -9.46 -9.49
N TYR A 11 -5.01 -9.32 -9.38
CA TYR A 11 -4.04 -9.69 -10.42
C TYR A 11 -3.00 -10.63 -9.84
N GLN A 12 -2.68 -11.69 -10.56
CA GLN A 12 -1.55 -12.54 -10.23
C GLN A 12 -0.25 -11.73 -10.34
N THR A 13 0.66 -11.94 -9.39
CA THR A 13 1.96 -11.27 -9.33
C THR A 13 3.07 -12.26 -9.07
N GLY A 14 4.28 -11.96 -9.54
CA GLY A 14 5.49 -12.71 -9.22
C GLY A 14 6.38 -12.01 -8.18
N VAL A 15 5.83 -11.01 -7.48
CA VAL A 15 6.57 -10.29 -6.43
C VAL A 15 6.50 -11.07 -5.11
N GLU A 16 7.57 -11.06 -4.34
CA GLU A 16 7.76 -11.88 -3.13
C GLU A 16 6.76 -11.66 -2.00
N TYR A 17 6.00 -10.55 -2.00
CA TYR A 17 5.07 -10.19 -0.92
C TYR A 17 3.68 -10.82 -1.05
N GLY A 18 3.42 -11.59 -2.09
CA GLY A 18 2.15 -12.27 -2.30
C GLY A 18 2.03 -12.89 -3.69
N ASP A 19 1.10 -13.80 -3.86
CA ASP A 19 0.81 -14.44 -5.16
C ASP A 19 -0.19 -13.64 -6.01
N TYR A 20 -0.98 -12.78 -5.35
CA TYR A 20 -1.86 -11.80 -5.99
C TYR A 20 -1.63 -10.39 -5.44
N THR A 21 -1.98 -9.40 -6.23
CA THR A 21 -1.99 -7.99 -5.81
C THR A 21 -3.30 -7.31 -6.18
N MET A 22 -3.65 -6.26 -5.44
CA MET A 22 -4.71 -5.33 -5.79
C MET A 22 -4.22 -3.90 -5.62
N ASN A 23 -4.64 -3.02 -6.54
CA ASN A 23 -4.33 -1.60 -6.48
C ASN A 23 -5.65 -0.81 -6.57
N HIS A 24 -6.26 -0.50 -5.43
CA HIS A 24 -7.52 0.24 -5.32
C HIS A 24 -7.33 1.76 -5.37
N VAL A 25 -6.10 2.21 -5.54
CA VAL A 25 -5.75 3.61 -5.78
C VAL A 25 -4.73 3.69 -6.92
N GLN A 26 -4.79 4.74 -7.71
CA GLN A 26 -3.83 5.09 -8.75
C GLN A 26 -3.21 6.45 -8.41
N GLY A 27 -1.90 6.57 -8.54
CA GLY A 27 -1.16 7.75 -8.07
C GLY A 27 -0.77 7.64 -6.60
N CYS A 28 0.15 8.50 -6.17
CA CYS A 28 0.68 8.49 -4.81
C CYS A 28 1.16 9.89 -4.41
N ALA A 29 0.61 10.42 -3.33
CA ALA A 29 0.90 11.77 -2.85
C ALA A 29 2.15 11.88 -1.96
N HIS A 30 2.91 10.81 -1.74
CA HIS A 30 4.11 10.86 -0.90
C HIS A 30 5.23 11.75 -1.45
N GLY A 31 5.22 12.03 -2.75
CA GLY A 31 6.15 12.99 -3.36
C GLY A 31 7.61 12.57 -3.34
N CYS A 32 7.90 11.27 -3.38
CA CYS A 32 9.26 10.73 -3.33
C CYS A 32 10.16 11.35 -4.40
N LYS A 33 11.32 11.89 -4.00
CA LYS A 33 12.28 12.56 -4.88
C LYS A 33 13.30 11.62 -5.53
N PHE A 34 13.48 10.42 -5.00
CA PHE A 34 14.24 9.36 -5.68
C PHE A 34 13.38 8.70 -6.77
N PRO A 35 13.99 8.03 -7.77
CA PRO A 35 13.22 7.42 -8.84
C PRO A 35 12.17 6.43 -8.31
N CYS A 36 10.90 6.84 -8.37
CA CYS A 36 9.79 5.97 -8.00
C CYS A 36 9.51 5.02 -9.17
N TYR A 37 9.79 3.73 -8.99
CA TYR A 37 9.58 2.72 -10.03
C TYR A 37 8.13 2.67 -10.52
N ALA A 38 7.18 2.85 -9.61
CA ALA A 38 5.76 2.80 -9.94
C ALA A 38 5.34 3.98 -10.85
N PHE A 39 5.81 5.18 -10.55
CA PHE A 39 5.66 6.34 -11.43
C PHE A 39 6.27 6.08 -12.81
N LEU A 40 7.55 5.65 -12.86
CA LEU A 40 8.27 5.41 -14.11
C LEU A 40 7.56 4.34 -14.96
N MET A 41 7.10 3.27 -14.33
CA MET A 41 6.34 2.21 -14.98
C MET A 41 5.02 2.75 -15.55
N LYS A 42 4.23 3.48 -14.77
CA LYS A 42 2.94 4.03 -15.20
C LYS A 42 3.10 5.05 -16.33
N LYS A 43 4.13 5.89 -16.26
CA LYS A 43 4.49 6.82 -17.33
C LYS A 43 4.90 6.09 -18.60
N ARG A 44 5.75 5.05 -18.50
CA ARG A 44 6.19 4.23 -19.64
C ARG A 44 5.02 3.57 -20.39
N PHE A 45 3.98 3.15 -19.67
CA PHE A 45 2.78 2.55 -20.26
C PHE A 45 1.69 3.57 -20.63
N GLY A 46 1.98 4.87 -20.59
CA GLY A 46 1.03 5.93 -20.96
C GLY A 46 -0.19 6.05 -20.04
N GLN A 47 -0.11 5.49 -18.82
CA GLN A 47 -1.22 5.51 -17.85
C GLN A 47 -1.28 6.81 -17.06
N ILE A 48 -0.22 7.57 -17.05
CA ILE A 48 -0.08 8.92 -16.50
C ILE A 48 0.80 9.76 -17.41
N LYS A 49 0.58 11.05 -17.44
CA LYS A 49 1.28 12.00 -18.31
C LYS A 49 2.61 12.46 -17.70
N ASP A 50 2.57 12.89 -16.45
CA ASP A 50 3.69 13.51 -15.75
C ASP A 50 3.65 13.22 -14.25
N TYR A 51 4.63 13.76 -13.51
CA TYR A 51 4.74 13.53 -12.08
C TYR A 51 3.68 14.31 -11.27
N GLU A 52 3.20 15.43 -11.77
CA GLU A 52 2.14 16.21 -11.13
C GLU A 52 0.82 15.44 -11.13
N GLU A 53 0.47 14.81 -12.26
CA GLU A 53 -0.69 13.91 -12.33
C GLU A 53 -0.52 12.70 -11.39
N TRP A 54 0.71 12.18 -11.25
CA TRP A 54 1.00 11.09 -10.32
C TRP A 54 0.74 11.45 -8.87
N LEU A 55 1.01 12.69 -8.47
CA LEU A 55 0.79 13.21 -7.12
C LEU A 55 -0.68 13.45 -6.78
N GLU A 56 -1.60 13.34 -7.75
CA GLU A 56 -3.03 13.44 -7.55
C GLU A 56 -3.69 12.05 -7.53
N PRO A 57 -3.73 11.34 -6.38
CA PRO A 57 -4.26 9.98 -6.34
C PRO A 57 -5.76 9.92 -6.66
N CYS A 58 -6.15 8.86 -7.39
CA CYS A 58 -7.52 8.54 -7.75
C CYS A 58 -7.95 7.22 -7.11
N LEU A 59 -9.07 7.20 -6.38
CA LEU A 59 -9.62 5.99 -5.78
C LEU A 59 -10.40 5.18 -6.82
N VAL A 60 -10.26 3.85 -6.80
CA VAL A 60 -11.10 2.94 -7.60
C VAL A 60 -12.42 2.73 -6.87
N SER A 61 -13.47 3.44 -7.30
CA SER A 61 -14.77 3.49 -6.59
C SER A 61 -15.49 2.14 -6.55
N ASN A 62 -15.32 1.30 -7.57
CA ASN A 62 -15.96 -0.02 -7.65
C ASN A 62 -15.11 -1.17 -7.09
N THR A 63 -14.14 -0.87 -6.21
CA THR A 63 -13.22 -1.88 -5.63
C THR A 63 -13.97 -3.01 -4.94
N LEU A 64 -14.91 -2.69 -4.04
CA LEU A 64 -15.59 -3.72 -3.24
C LEU A 64 -16.54 -4.57 -4.10
N GLU A 65 -17.18 -3.99 -5.10
CA GLU A 65 -18.02 -4.70 -6.09
C GLU A 65 -17.19 -5.70 -6.90
N LEU A 66 -15.99 -5.27 -7.33
CA LEU A 66 -15.06 -6.15 -8.05
C LEU A 66 -14.61 -7.32 -7.17
N LEU A 67 -14.28 -7.07 -5.90
CA LEU A 67 -13.91 -8.12 -4.97
C LEU A 67 -15.05 -9.12 -4.73
N ASP A 68 -16.30 -8.65 -4.60
CA ASP A 68 -17.47 -9.54 -4.46
C ASP A 68 -17.63 -10.49 -5.66
N ARG A 69 -17.28 -10.01 -6.85
CA ARG A 69 -17.35 -10.80 -8.09
C ARG A 69 -16.17 -11.74 -8.28
N GLU A 70 -14.95 -11.30 -7.90
CA GLU A 70 -13.70 -12.00 -8.20
C GLU A 70 -13.31 -13.02 -7.14
N ILE A 71 -13.52 -12.73 -5.85
CA ILE A 71 -13.19 -13.64 -4.74
C ILE A 71 -13.80 -15.03 -4.92
N PRO A 72 -15.11 -15.21 -5.21
CA PRO A 72 -15.69 -16.54 -5.36
C PRO A 72 -15.06 -17.41 -6.46
N ARG A 73 -14.44 -16.76 -7.46
CA ARG A 73 -13.83 -17.43 -8.61
C ARG A 73 -12.34 -17.73 -8.40
N LEU A 74 -11.68 -16.97 -7.53
CA LEU A 74 -10.22 -16.97 -7.40
C LEU A 74 -9.75 -17.49 -6.03
N ARG A 75 -10.61 -17.55 -5.00
CA ARG A 75 -10.22 -17.85 -3.62
C ARG A 75 -9.34 -19.10 -3.47
N ASP A 76 -9.65 -20.15 -4.23
CA ASP A 76 -8.92 -21.43 -4.14
C ASP A 76 -7.52 -21.36 -4.79
N LYS A 77 -7.24 -20.28 -5.54
CA LYS A 77 -5.97 -20.02 -6.21
C LYS A 77 -5.12 -18.98 -5.45
N ILE A 78 -5.73 -18.22 -4.54
CA ILE A 78 -5.09 -17.11 -3.84
C ILE A 78 -4.72 -17.55 -2.43
N GLN A 79 -3.44 -17.46 -2.09
CA GLN A 79 -2.94 -17.65 -0.73
C GLN A 79 -2.82 -16.30 -0.01
N SER A 80 -2.35 -15.28 -0.71
CA SER A 80 -2.16 -13.95 -0.15
C SER A 80 -2.34 -12.84 -1.18
N VAL A 81 -2.82 -11.69 -0.73
CA VAL A 81 -2.97 -10.49 -1.55
C VAL A 81 -2.12 -9.37 -0.98
N GLN A 82 -1.17 -8.87 -1.78
CA GLN A 82 -0.45 -7.64 -1.50
C GLN A 82 -1.31 -6.43 -1.90
N LEU A 83 -1.64 -5.55 -0.95
CA LEU A 83 -2.36 -4.32 -1.24
C LEU A 83 -1.43 -3.24 -1.77
N CYS A 84 -1.87 -2.55 -2.81
CA CYS A 84 -1.25 -1.34 -3.34
C CYS A 84 0.25 -1.47 -3.65
N PHE A 85 0.64 -2.55 -4.33
CA PHE A 85 2.03 -2.76 -4.72
C PHE A 85 2.65 -1.58 -5.51
N THR A 86 1.85 -0.88 -6.31
CA THR A 86 2.30 0.29 -7.10
C THR A 86 1.93 1.64 -6.50
N THR A 87 1.29 1.66 -5.32
CA THR A 87 0.84 2.88 -4.64
C THR A 87 0.97 2.68 -3.12
N ASP A 88 0.11 3.31 -2.31
CA ASP A 88 0.16 3.16 -0.86
C ASP A 88 -1.25 2.92 -0.29
N PRO A 89 -1.47 1.86 0.51
CA PRO A 89 -2.77 1.50 1.06
C PRO A 89 -3.23 2.39 2.22
N PHE A 90 -2.32 3.12 2.86
CA PHE A 90 -2.61 4.02 4.00
C PHE A 90 -1.96 5.40 3.78
N MET A 91 -2.17 5.92 2.57
CA MET A 91 -1.57 7.16 2.09
C MET A 91 -1.88 8.34 3.02
N ASN A 92 -0.84 9.01 3.49
CA ASN A 92 -0.96 10.17 4.36
C ASN A 92 -1.81 11.28 3.71
N GLY A 93 -2.74 11.86 4.47
CA GLY A 93 -3.66 12.89 3.97
C GLY A 93 -4.86 12.38 3.16
N TYR A 94 -5.01 11.05 2.98
CA TYR A 94 -6.09 10.43 2.20
C TYR A 94 -6.81 9.33 3.01
N PRO A 95 -7.62 9.70 4.01
CA PRO A 95 -8.28 8.72 4.90
C PRO A 95 -9.23 7.78 4.14
N GLU A 96 -9.82 8.21 3.02
CA GLU A 96 -10.66 7.39 2.17
C GLU A 96 -9.91 6.21 1.52
N VAL A 97 -8.60 6.35 1.26
CA VAL A 97 -7.75 5.25 0.78
C VAL A 97 -7.60 4.21 1.87
N GLY A 98 -7.30 4.63 3.11
CA GLY A 98 -7.19 3.74 4.27
C GLY A 98 -8.50 3.03 4.57
N ALA A 99 -9.64 3.73 4.54
CA ALA A 99 -10.96 3.14 4.73
C ALA A 99 -11.27 2.06 3.69
N MET A 100 -10.94 2.31 2.42
CA MET A 100 -11.09 1.32 1.34
C MET A 100 -10.16 0.12 1.55
N SER A 101 -8.92 0.33 2.01
CA SER A 101 -7.98 -0.73 2.35
C SER A 101 -8.54 -1.66 3.43
N ILE A 102 -9.04 -1.11 4.53
CA ILE A 102 -9.65 -1.88 5.63
C ILE A 102 -10.86 -2.68 5.13
N ALA A 103 -11.75 -2.06 4.36
CA ALA A 103 -12.92 -2.73 3.81
C ALA A 103 -12.54 -3.88 2.87
N ALA A 104 -11.53 -3.68 2.01
CA ALA A 104 -11.01 -4.69 1.11
C ALA A 104 -10.36 -5.86 1.86
N ILE A 105 -9.50 -5.58 2.85
CA ILE A 105 -8.86 -6.61 3.71
C ILE A 105 -9.93 -7.43 4.41
N ARG A 106 -10.95 -6.79 4.99
CA ARG A 106 -12.06 -7.49 5.66
C ARG A 106 -12.77 -8.46 4.72
N LYS A 107 -13.06 -8.05 3.47
CA LYS A 107 -13.66 -8.95 2.46
C LYS A 107 -12.77 -10.14 2.12
N LEU A 108 -11.48 -9.90 1.92
CA LEU A 108 -10.50 -10.96 1.63
C LEU A 108 -10.37 -11.92 2.80
N ASN A 109 -10.26 -11.41 4.03
CA ASN A 109 -10.17 -12.23 5.25
C ASN A 109 -11.44 -13.07 5.48
N ASN A 110 -12.63 -12.52 5.21
CA ASN A 110 -13.89 -13.29 5.28
C ASN A 110 -13.93 -14.48 4.30
N ALA A 111 -13.13 -14.41 3.24
CA ALA A 111 -12.95 -15.52 2.29
C ALA A 111 -11.75 -16.44 2.63
N GLY A 112 -11.08 -16.22 3.77
CA GLY A 112 -9.89 -16.98 4.18
C GLY A 112 -8.61 -16.60 3.46
N ILE A 113 -8.57 -15.43 2.81
CA ILE A 113 -7.39 -14.93 2.09
C ILE A 113 -6.66 -13.95 3.00
N ARG A 114 -5.39 -14.22 3.29
CA ARG A 114 -4.53 -13.30 4.05
C ARG A 114 -4.08 -12.12 3.19
N CYS A 115 -3.76 -11.01 3.86
CA CYS A 115 -3.34 -9.78 3.19
C CYS A 115 -1.98 -9.32 3.70
N THR A 116 -1.19 -8.72 2.80
CA THR A 116 0.05 -8.04 3.14
C THR A 116 -0.08 -6.57 2.77
N THR A 117 0.36 -5.68 3.65
CA THR A 117 0.38 -4.23 3.42
C THR A 117 1.76 -3.66 3.68
N LEU A 118 2.14 -2.67 2.89
CA LEU A 118 3.36 -1.88 3.07
C LEU A 118 3.03 -0.41 2.85
N THR A 119 3.39 0.46 3.79
CA THR A 119 3.03 1.88 3.71
C THR A 119 4.15 2.82 4.15
N LYS A 120 4.12 4.03 3.63
CA LYS A 120 4.84 5.23 4.12
C LYS A 120 3.89 6.18 4.88
N GLY A 121 2.64 5.78 5.06
CA GLY A 121 1.64 6.41 5.94
C GLY A 121 1.65 5.80 7.34
N ILE A 122 0.53 5.97 8.03
CA ILE A 122 0.29 5.43 9.38
C ILE A 122 -0.59 4.19 9.28
N LEU A 123 -0.10 3.07 9.81
CA LEU A 123 -0.91 1.85 9.95
C LEU A 123 -2.00 2.06 11.00
N PRO A 124 -3.29 1.94 10.65
CA PRO A 124 -4.37 2.11 11.62
C PRO A 124 -4.44 0.91 12.58
N LEU A 125 -4.66 1.18 13.87
CA LEU A 125 -4.77 0.13 14.89
C LEU A 125 -5.98 -0.82 14.64
N GLU A 126 -6.95 -0.39 13.85
CA GLU A 126 -8.09 -1.22 13.40
C GLU A 126 -7.64 -2.52 12.68
N LEU A 127 -6.45 -2.55 12.09
CA LEU A 127 -5.88 -3.75 11.47
C LEU A 127 -5.73 -4.91 12.46
N ALA A 128 -5.54 -4.64 13.75
CA ALA A 128 -5.48 -5.65 14.80
C ALA A 128 -6.81 -6.39 15.04
N GLN A 129 -7.92 -5.85 14.53
CA GLN A 129 -9.24 -6.48 14.61
C GLN A 129 -9.54 -7.39 13.42
N LEU A 130 -8.60 -7.49 12.46
CA LEU A 130 -8.71 -8.33 11.27
C LEU A 130 -7.97 -9.67 11.47
N SER A 131 -7.77 -10.44 10.40
CA SER A 131 -7.11 -11.75 10.53
C SER A 131 -5.68 -11.62 11.07
N PRO A 132 -5.29 -12.41 12.08
CA PRO A 132 -3.92 -12.45 12.60
C PRO A 132 -2.90 -13.03 11.60
N GLU A 133 -3.38 -13.64 10.51
CA GLU A 133 -2.54 -14.13 9.41
C GLU A 133 -2.07 -13.01 8.47
N ASN A 134 -2.64 -11.82 8.58
CA ASN A 134 -2.20 -10.66 7.82
C ASN A 134 -0.81 -10.20 8.26
N GLU A 135 -0.09 -9.56 7.32
CA GLU A 135 1.23 -8.99 7.57
C GLU A 135 1.22 -7.49 7.26
N HIS A 136 1.70 -6.69 8.20
CA HIS A 136 1.65 -5.23 8.09
C HIS A 136 3.05 -4.63 8.21
N GLY A 137 3.47 -3.92 7.18
CA GLY A 137 4.79 -3.34 7.07
C GLY A 137 4.81 -1.83 6.89
N ILE A 138 5.93 -1.24 7.27
CA ILE A 138 6.25 0.15 6.97
C ILE A 138 7.54 0.23 6.15
N THR A 139 7.66 1.26 5.31
CA THR A 139 8.93 1.57 4.64
C THR A 139 9.71 2.60 5.45
N LEU A 140 10.98 2.31 5.72
CA LEU A 140 11.93 3.24 6.33
C LEU A 140 13.18 3.32 5.47
N ILE A 141 13.44 4.47 4.84
CA ILE A 141 14.64 4.70 4.02
C ILE A 141 15.77 5.35 4.82
N SER A 142 15.46 5.90 5.98
CA SER A 142 16.36 6.56 6.94
C SER A 142 15.69 6.63 8.30
N LEU A 143 16.41 7.10 9.31
CA LEU A 143 15.86 7.53 10.60
C LEU A 143 16.02 9.04 10.81
N ASP A 144 16.63 9.74 9.87
CA ASP A 144 16.80 11.20 9.87
C ASP A 144 15.54 11.85 9.27
N GLU A 145 14.78 12.55 10.11
CA GLU A 145 13.54 13.21 9.70
C GLU A 145 13.79 14.34 8.67
N SER A 146 14.93 15.03 8.77
CA SER A 146 15.30 16.06 7.79
C SER A 146 15.52 15.46 6.40
N TYR A 147 15.95 14.21 6.34
CA TYR A 147 16.09 13.45 5.10
C TYR A 147 14.72 13.05 4.54
N ARG A 148 13.78 12.59 5.40
CA ARG A 148 12.40 12.30 4.99
C ARG A 148 11.74 13.52 4.36
N GLU A 149 11.83 14.68 5.01
CA GLU A 149 11.23 15.93 4.50
C GLU A 149 11.72 16.30 3.10
N LYS A 150 12.98 16.01 2.81
CA LYS A 150 13.55 16.24 1.48
C LYS A 150 13.15 15.17 0.47
N MET A 151 13.19 13.90 0.86
CA MET A 151 13.09 12.77 -0.06
C MET A 151 11.70 12.16 -0.17
N GLU A 152 10.88 12.29 0.87
CA GLU A 152 9.51 11.77 0.96
C GLU A 152 8.56 12.80 1.62
N PRO A 153 8.43 14.02 1.07
CA PRO A 153 7.79 15.16 1.77
C PRO A 153 6.32 14.89 2.16
N GLY A 154 5.60 14.09 1.40
CA GLY A 154 4.20 13.74 1.68
C GLY A 154 4.00 12.50 2.54
N ALA A 155 5.07 11.79 2.88
CA ALA A 155 4.99 10.60 3.75
C ALA A 155 4.89 10.99 5.22
N SER A 156 4.34 10.11 6.06
CA SER A 156 4.24 10.33 7.50
C SER A 156 5.62 10.34 8.17
N PRO A 157 5.80 11.05 9.31
CA PRO A 157 7.05 11.05 10.07
C PRO A 157 7.51 9.64 10.45
N TYR A 158 8.82 9.40 10.48
CA TYR A 158 9.36 8.07 10.82
C TYR A 158 8.96 7.62 12.23
N ALA A 159 8.98 8.54 13.21
CA ALA A 159 8.57 8.25 14.58
C ALA A 159 7.13 7.74 14.65
N ASP A 160 6.21 8.36 13.89
CA ASP A 160 4.81 8.00 13.88
C ASP A 160 4.57 6.65 13.19
N ARG A 161 5.30 6.36 12.08
CA ARG A 161 5.25 5.04 11.43
C ARG A 161 5.71 3.94 12.38
N LEU A 162 6.83 4.15 13.08
CA LEU A 162 7.37 3.22 14.06
C LEU A 162 6.45 3.01 15.25
N ALA A 163 5.84 4.09 15.77
CA ALA A 163 4.88 4.00 16.87
C ALA A 163 3.64 3.17 16.46
N ALA A 164 3.10 3.42 15.26
CA ALA A 164 1.97 2.67 14.73
C ALA A 164 2.32 1.18 14.50
N LEU A 165 3.50 0.89 13.95
CA LEU A 165 3.97 -0.49 13.75
C LEU A 165 4.12 -1.22 15.09
N ARG A 166 4.72 -0.57 16.11
CA ARG A 166 4.86 -1.11 17.47
C ARG A 166 3.49 -1.40 18.09
N ALA A 167 2.54 -0.47 17.98
CA ALA A 167 1.19 -0.67 18.50
C ALA A 167 0.50 -1.90 17.89
N LEU A 168 0.66 -2.15 16.58
CA LEU A 168 0.16 -3.37 15.93
C LEU A 168 0.90 -4.63 16.39
N HIS A 169 2.22 -4.55 16.56
CA HIS A 169 3.02 -5.67 17.08
C HIS A 169 2.57 -6.05 18.49
N ASP A 170 2.42 -5.06 19.38
CA ASP A 170 1.96 -5.27 20.76
C ASP A 170 0.53 -5.81 20.82
N ALA A 171 -0.29 -5.52 19.82
CA ALA A 171 -1.62 -6.10 19.62
C ALA A 171 -1.62 -7.51 19.00
N GLY A 172 -0.44 -8.11 18.75
CA GLY A 172 -0.28 -9.48 18.26
C GLY A 172 -0.29 -9.63 16.74
N CYS A 173 -0.23 -8.53 15.98
CA CYS A 173 -0.12 -8.60 14.52
C CYS A 173 1.28 -9.03 14.07
N ARG A 174 1.37 -9.66 12.90
CA ARG A 174 2.65 -9.88 12.21
C ARG A 174 3.08 -8.57 11.57
N THR A 175 4.26 -8.06 11.97
CA THR A 175 4.77 -6.77 11.52
C THR A 175 6.18 -6.88 10.94
N TRP A 176 6.49 -6.01 9.99
CA TRP A 176 7.80 -6.00 9.33
C TRP A 176 8.19 -4.59 8.84
N VAL A 177 9.47 -4.42 8.51
CA VAL A 177 10.01 -3.16 7.99
C VAL A 177 10.72 -3.42 6.66
N SER A 178 10.37 -2.65 5.62
CA SER A 178 11.11 -2.58 4.37
C SER A 178 12.11 -1.42 4.45
N ILE A 179 13.40 -1.72 4.18
CA ILE A 179 14.48 -0.74 4.16
C ILE A 179 14.86 -0.44 2.70
N GLU A 180 13.86 -0.23 1.86
CA GLU A 180 14.05 0.01 0.42
C GLU A 180 13.50 1.37 -0.02
N PRO A 181 14.30 2.11 -0.82
CA PRO A 181 15.70 1.87 -1.17
C PRO A 181 16.66 2.15 0.01
N TYR A 182 17.70 1.32 0.17
CA TYR A 182 18.75 1.55 1.17
C TYR A 182 19.72 2.61 0.67
N LEU A 183 19.37 3.87 0.88
CA LEU A 183 20.07 5.01 0.27
C LEU A 183 21.42 5.32 0.89
N SER A 184 21.72 4.85 2.12
CA SER A 184 23.00 5.08 2.78
C SER A 184 24.18 4.39 2.09
N LEU A 185 23.94 3.34 1.31
CA LEU A 185 24.98 2.68 0.51
C LEU A 185 25.21 3.32 -0.87
N ILE A 186 24.34 4.22 -1.31
CA ILE A 186 24.46 4.90 -2.62
C ILE A 186 25.43 6.09 -2.54
N HIS A 187 25.80 6.49 -1.33
CA HIS A 187 26.68 7.64 -1.06
C HIS A 187 28.08 7.25 -0.57
N ILE A 188 28.48 6.00 -0.72
CA ILE A 188 29.84 5.54 -0.43
C ILE A 188 30.70 5.63 -1.69
#